data_21a4a6f6ae766bce523ca285942917b8
#
_entry.id   21a4a6f6ae766bce523ca285942917b8
#
_cell.length_a   1.000
_cell.length_b   1.000
_cell.length_c   1.000
_cell.angle_alpha   90.00
_cell.angle_beta   90.00
_cell.angle_gamma   90.00
#
_symmetry.space_group_name_H-M   'P 1'
#
loop_
_entity.id
_entity.type
_entity.pdbx_description
1 polymer ?
#
loop_
_entity_poly.entity_id
_entity_poly.type
_entity_poly.pdbx_seq_one_letter_code
_entity_poly.pdbx_strand_id
1 'polypeptide(L)'
;MVVVGAGIAGLVAAWELLREGAKFDVTVLESERRAGGVIVTERVDGFVVEGGPDGVLASEPEVPALAAELGIGDHVVSQLARGTSVWSGTDLRPIEEGRAATLLGIDVKSADLGAGFRTFAGGMGELVAALTARLAGTLHLAQGASGLVRDGTRWRIAITGGSAYDADAVVLALPAWAAGRVLETIGVHHGRSLAEVPYLSSITVSLAYRADQIGRSLEGAGFVVDSDSNHIRACTYASSKFPGRAPEGHALLRAFLQPLEGDPAVVAHRELATILAIRGEPLWSRAFYWNRGLPRYRRHHAEHVAAVRRQLARLPPLAIAGAGYDGAGVSACIRSGRAAGRLIARLMAR
;
A
#
# COMPACT_ATOMS: atom_id res chain seq x y z
N MET A 1 -18.25 -13.47 -11.48
CA MET A 1 -17.01 -12.71 -11.76
C MET A 1 -16.01 -12.98 -10.66
N VAL A 2 -14.69 -13.01 -10.98
CA VAL A 2 -13.66 -13.24 -9.97
C VAL A 2 -12.66 -12.10 -9.96
N VAL A 3 -12.36 -11.57 -8.77
CA VAL A 3 -11.26 -10.64 -8.50
C VAL A 3 -10.16 -11.41 -7.79
N VAL A 4 -8.96 -11.41 -8.34
CA VAL A 4 -7.80 -12.10 -7.78
C VAL A 4 -6.90 -11.08 -7.10
N GLY A 5 -6.78 -11.18 -5.77
CA GLY A 5 -6.07 -10.26 -4.90
C GLY A 5 -7.01 -9.32 -4.14
N ALA A 6 -6.93 -9.33 -2.79
CA ALA A 6 -7.70 -8.48 -1.90
C ALA A 6 -6.86 -7.31 -1.31
N GLY A 7 -5.88 -6.82 -2.05
CA GLY A 7 -5.30 -5.50 -1.81
C GLY A 7 -6.32 -4.39 -2.10
N ILE A 8 -6.00 -3.13 -1.76
CA ILE A 8 -6.95 -2.02 -1.92
C ILE A 8 -7.53 -1.91 -3.33
N ALA A 9 -6.75 -2.17 -4.38
CA ALA A 9 -7.23 -2.12 -5.76
C ALA A 9 -8.26 -3.22 -6.06
N GLY A 10 -8.05 -4.44 -5.57
CA GLY A 10 -8.99 -5.55 -5.75
C GLY A 10 -10.28 -5.37 -4.95
N LEU A 11 -10.17 -4.94 -3.69
CA LEU A 11 -11.34 -4.62 -2.87
C LEU A 11 -12.20 -3.53 -3.50
N VAL A 12 -11.57 -2.48 -4.04
CA VAL A 12 -12.27 -1.40 -4.74
C VAL A 12 -12.87 -1.86 -6.06
N ALA A 13 -12.18 -2.72 -6.82
CA ALA A 13 -12.75 -3.29 -8.05
C ALA A 13 -13.99 -4.13 -7.75
N ALA A 14 -13.96 -4.97 -6.72
CA ALA A 14 -15.10 -5.76 -6.28
C ALA A 14 -16.25 -4.87 -5.79
N TRP A 15 -15.95 -3.85 -4.99
CA TRP A 15 -16.94 -2.86 -4.53
C TRP A 15 -17.63 -2.16 -5.70
N GLU A 16 -16.86 -1.74 -6.71
CA GLU A 16 -17.41 -1.09 -7.90
C GLU A 16 -18.33 -2.03 -8.68
N LEU A 17 -17.96 -3.31 -8.84
CA LEU A 17 -18.79 -4.33 -9.50
C LEU A 17 -20.12 -4.55 -8.77
N LEU A 18 -20.11 -4.61 -7.44
CA LEU A 18 -21.34 -4.77 -6.65
C LEU A 18 -22.26 -3.53 -6.71
N ARG A 19 -21.69 -2.34 -6.86
CA ARG A 19 -22.46 -1.07 -6.96
C ARG A 19 -23.16 -0.89 -8.29
N GLU A 20 -22.59 -1.37 -9.38
CA GLU A 20 -23.15 -1.25 -10.75
C GLU A 20 -24.47 -2.04 -10.94
N GLY A 21 -24.96 -2.65 -9.88
CA GLY A 21 -26.27 -3.30 -9.79
C GLY A 21 -26.16 -4.77 -9.37
N ALA A 22 -27.08 -5.22 -8.56
CA ALA A 22 -27.17 -6.55 -7.95
C ALA A 22 -27.23 -7.75 -8.93
N LYS A 23 -26.72 -7.60 -10.16
CA LYS A 23 -26.77 -8.59 -11.25
C LYS A 23 -25.50 -9.46 -11.31
N PHE A 24 -24.45 -9.09 -10.57
CA PHE A 24 -23.16 -9.78 -10.67
C PHE A 24 -22.88 -10.59 -9.41
N ASP A 25 -22.62 -11.87 -9.59
CA ASP A 25 -22.00 -12.69 -8.55
C ASP A 25 -20.50 -12.43 -8.56
N VAL A 26 -19.99 -11.85 -7.47
CA VAL A 26 -18.59 -11.41 -7.33
C VAL A 26 -17.91 -12.25 -6.26
N THR A 27 -16.79 -12.85 -6.63
CA THR A 27 -15.89 -13.57 -5.70
C THR A 27 -14.54 -12.88 -5.68
N VAL A 28 -14.00 -12.63 -4.49
CA VAL A 28 -12.65 -12.09 -4.28
C VAL A 28 -11.78 -13.17 -3.68
N LEU A 29 -10.68 -13.51 -4.35
CA LEU A 29 -9.72 -14.53 -3.92
C LEU A 29 -8.44 -13.86 -3.41
N GLU A 30 -8.01 -14.23 -2.20
CA GLU A 30 -6.79 -13.70 -1.58
C GLU A 30 -5.93 -14.86 -1.04
N SER A 31 -4.64 -14.83 -1.37
CA SER A 31 -3.67 -15.84 -0.95
C SER A 31 -3.36 -15.79 0.53
N GLU A 32 -3.40 -14.61 1.12
CA GLU A 32 -3.12 -14.39 2.53
C GLU A 32 -4.36 -14.65 3.41
N ARG A 33 -4.12 -14.76 4.72
CA ARG A 33 -5.19 -14.91 5.71
C ARG A 33 -5.89 -13.59 6.07
N ARG A 34 -5.50 -12.48 5.45
CA ARG A 34 -6.06 -11.15 5.63
C ARG A 34 -6.20 -10.41 4.30
N ALA A 35 -7.15 -9.52 4.22
CA ALA A 35 -7.26 -8.54 3.15
C ALA A 35 -6.38 -7.31 3.42
N GLY A 36 -6.28 -6.41 2.44
CA GLY A 36 -5.62 -5.11 2.54
C GLY A 36 -4.24 -5.05 1.86
N GLY A 37 -3.63 -6.21 1.55
CA GLY A 37 -2.30 -6.23 0.93
C GLY A 37 -1.27 -5.53 1.82
N VAL A 38 -0.64 -4.46 1.29
CA VAL A 38 0.36 -3.68 2.05
C VAL A 38 -0.24 -2.73 3.09
N ILE A 39 -1.55 -2.51 3.11
CA ILE A 39 -2.22 -1.74 4.17
C ILE A 39 -2.38 -2.64 5.38
N VAL A 40 -1.64 -2.33 6.45
CA VAL A 40 -1.66 -3.03 7.72
C VAL A 40 -1.66 -2.01 8.83
N THR A 41 -2.65 -2.09 9.71
CA THR A 41 -2.70 -1.34 10.96
C THR A 41 -2.85 -2.31 12.11
N GLU A 42 -1.99 -2.22 13.11
CA GLU A 42 -2.07 -2.96 14.37
C GLU A 42 -2.41 -2.01 15.51
N ARG A 43 -3.04 -2.54 16.56
CA ARG A 43 -3.27 -1.85 17.82
C ARG A 43 -2.52 -2.58 18.91
N VAL A 44 -1.61 -1.87 19.58
CA VAL A 44 -0.76 -2.43 20.63
C VAL A 44 -0.72 -1.44 21.79
N ASP A 45 -1.20 -1.83 22.95
CA ASP A 45 -1.13 -1.04 24.21
C ASP A 45 -1.60 0.42 24.04
N GLY A 46 -2.69 0.64 23.30
CA GLY A 46 -3.24 1.96 23.00
C GLY A 46 -2.57 2.72 21.85
N PHE A 47 -1.51 2.16 21.25
CA PHE A 47 -0.89 2.72 20.05
C PHE A 47 -1.59 2.23 18.77
N VAL A 48 -1.59 3.08 17.75
CA VAL A 48 -2.02 2.73 16.39
C VAL A 48 -0.78 2.66 15.50
N VAL A 49 -0.45 1.46 15.06
CA VAL A 49 0.82 1.13 14.38
C VAL A 49 0.56 0.80 12.92
N GLU A 50 1.14 1.60 12.03
CA GLU A 50 1.06 1.35 10.59
C GLU A 50 2.25 0.50 10.11
N GLY A 51 1.97 -0.65 9.55
CA GLY A 51 3.00 -1.48 8.89
C GLY A 51 3.30 -1.00 7.48
N GLY A 52 2.28 -0.60 6.73
CA GLY A 52 2.34 -0.14 5.33
C GLY A 52 2.24 1.38 5.17
N PRO A 53 1.46 1.92 4.23
CA PRO A 53 1.24 3.35 4.09
C PRO A 53 0.53 3.91 5.33
N ASP A 54 1.01 5.05 5.84
CA ASP A 54 0.43 5.71 7.02
C ASP A 54 -0.56 6.83 6.68
N GLY A 55 -0.66 7.16 5.40
CA GLY A 55 -1.56 8.20 4.89
C GLY A 55 -1.42 8.40 3.40
N VAL A 56 -2.17 9.35 2.88
CA VAL A 56 -2.22 9.76 1.48
C VAL A 56 -2.02 11.26 1.36
N LEU A 57 -1.61 11.75 0.19
CA LEU A 57 -1.52 13.19 -0.06
C LEU A 57 -2.88 13.85 0.11
N ALA A 58 -2.92 14.99 0.80
CA ALA A 58 -4.17 15.70 1.04
C ALA A 58 -4.78 16.31 -0.23
N SER A 59 -3.97 16.48 -1.29
CA SER A 59 -4.41 16.92 -2.63
C SER A 59 -5.16 15.83 -3.39
N GLU A 60 -5.04 14.55 -3.00
CA GLU A 60 -5.68 13.43 -3.69
C GLU A 60 -7.09 13.16 -3.13
N PRO A 61 -8.16 13.23 -3.95
CA PRO A 61 -9.54 13.11 -3.49
C PRO A 61 -10.03 11.68 -3.30
N GLU A 62 -9.32 10.66 -3.81
CA GLU A 62 -9.83 9.30 -3.93
C GLU A 62 -10.14 8.65 -2.58
N VAL A 63 -9.22 8.82 -1.60
CA VAL A 63 -9.41 8.21 -0.27
C VAL A 63 -10.55 8.90 0.48
N PRO A 64 -10.62 10.25 0.58
CA PRO A 64 -11.79 10.90 1.20
C PRO A 64 -13.11 10.57 0.50
N ALA A 65 -13.13 10.54 -0.84
CA ALA A 65 -14.34 10.19 -1.59
C ALA A 65 -14.79 8.75 -1.31
N LEU A 66 -13.87 7.79 -1.31
CA LEU A 66 -14.19 6.40 -1.00
C LEU A 66 -14.64 6.25 0.47
N ALA A 67 -14.00 6.95 1.40
CA ALA A 67 -14.38 6.96 2.82
C ALA A 67 -15.83 7.48 3.00
N ALA A 68 -16.20 8.55 2.31
CA ALA A 68 -17.58 9.07 2.31
C ALA A 68 -18.58 8.05 1.76
N GLU A 69 -18.26 7.38 0.64
CA GLU A 69 -19.11 6.33 0.06
C GLU A 69 -19.31 5.13 0.99
N LEU A 70 -18.29 4.82 1.81
CA LEU A 70 -18.33 3.72 2.79
C LEU A 70 -18.97 4.12 4.13
N GLY A 71 -19.26 5.41 4.34
CA GLY A 71 -19.85 5.94 5.58
C GLY A 71 -18.84 6.13 6.72
N ILE A 72 -17.55 6.28 6.40
CA ILE A 72 -16.45 6.52 7.35
C ILE A 72 -15.71 7.83 7.05
N GLY A 73 -16.36 8.78 6.37
CA GLY A 73 -15.76 10.07 6.02
C GLY A 73 -15.29 10.87 7.24
N ASP A 74 -16.02 10.81 8.34
CA ASP A 74 -15.70 11.50 9.59
C ASP A 74 -14.48 10.92 10.32
N HIS A 75 -14.01 9.72 9.94
CA HIS A 75 -12.79 9.13 10.46
C HIS A 75 -11.52 9.68 9.79
N VAL A 76 -11.67 10.42 8.69
CA VAL A 76 -10.52 11.00 7.97
C VAL A 76 -9.99 12.19 8.75
N VAL A 77 -8.72 12.14 9.11
CA VAL A 77 -8.01 13.19 9.85
C VAL A 77 -6.84 13.73 9.05
N SER A 78 -6.52 15.01 9.28
CA SER A 78 -5.39 15.67 8.66
C SER A 78 -4.12 15.53 9.49
N GLN A 79 -2.98 15.63 8.82
CA GLN A 79 -1.68 15.75 9.44
C GLN A 79 -1.61 16.98 10.33
N LEU A 80 -1.07 16.81 11.55
CA LEU A 80 -0.86 17.87 12.53
C LEU A 80 0.50 18.55 12.35
N ALA A 81 1.58 17.79 12.51
CA ALA A 81 2.94 18.30 12.40
C ALA A 81 3.43 18.25 10.96
N ARG A 82 4.03 19.33 10.50
CA ARG A 82 4.59 19.51 9.16
C ARG A 82 6.08 19.84 9.25
N GLY A 83 6.75 19.72 8.14
CA GLY A 83 8.19 19.93 8.04
C GLY A 83 8.97 18.65 8.25
N THR A 84 10.05 18.55 7.52
CA THR A 84 10.97 17.40 7.54
C THR A 84 12.38 17.90 7.82
N SER A 85 13.16 17.14 8.57
CA SER A 85 14.59 17.41 8.80
C SER A 85 15.44 16.42 7.98
N VAL A 86 16.72 16.75 7.80
CA VAL A 86 17.74 15.84 7.29
C VAL A 86 18.78 15.57 8.36
N TRP A 87 19.11 14.29 8.54
CA TRP A 87 20.27 13.86 9.33
C TRP A 87 21.48 13.71 8.43
N SER A 88 22.54 14.47 8.69
CA SER A 88 23.78 14.50 7.91
C SER A 88 24.91 13.66 8.52
N GLY A 89 24.61 12.88 9.57
CA GLY A 89 25.60 12.13 10.36
C GLY A 89 25.98 12.79 11.69
N THR A 90 25.72 14.09 11.84
CA THR A 90 26.08 14.84 13.06
C THR A 90 24.90 15.59 13.69
N ASP A 91 24.04 16.17 12.88
CA ASP A 91 22.90 16.97 13.36
C ASP A 91 21.67 16.85 12.46
N LEU A 92 20.52 17.25 13.03
CA LEU A 92 19.25 17.36 12.33
C LEU A 92 19.03 18.81 11.92
N ARG A 93 18.82 19.05 10.62
CA ARG A 93 18.52 20.37 10.06
C ARG A 93 17.23 20.34 9.25
N PRO A 94 16.41 21.39 9.27
CA PRO A 94 15.27 21.49 8.39
C PRO A 94 15.67 21.34 6.91
N ILE A 95 14.82 20.69 6.13
CA ILE A 95 15.00 20.49 4.69
C ILE A 95 13.67 20.76 3.97
N GLU A 96 13.74 21.22 2.73
CA GLU A 96 12.54 21.33 1.90
C GLU A 96 11.97 19.94 1.58
N GLU A 97 10.65 19.82 1.64
CA GLU A 97 9.92 18.58 1.43
C GLU A 97 10.24 17.92 0.08
N GLY A 98 10.36 18.71 -1.00
CA GLY A 98 10.72 18.20 -2.32
C GLY A 98 12.13 17.59 -2.37
N ARG A 99 13.07 18.18 -1.63
CA ARG A 99 14.45 17.63 -1.52
C ARG A 99 14.47 16.37 -0.67
N ALA A 100 13.69 16.34 0.42
CA ALA A 100 13.52 15.13 1.23
C ALA A 100 12.94 13.97 0.40
N ALA A 101 11.93 14.24 -0.41
CA ALA A 101 11.35 13.23 -1.33
C ALA A 101 12.40 12.72 -2.33
N THR A 102 13.22 13.61 -2.88
CA THR A 102 14.32 13.25 -3.82
C THR A 102 15.34 12.31 -3.17
N LEU A 103 15.74 12.56 -1.92
CA LEU A 103 16.67 11.69 -1.17
C LEU A 103 16.10 10.28 -0.98
N LEU A 104 14.78 10.16 -0.88
CA LEU A 104 14.08 8.87 -0.78
C LEU A 104 13.78 8.24 -2.15
N GLY A 105 14.11 8.93 -3.25
CA GLY A 105 13.79 8.50 -4.60
C GLY A 105 12.28 8.48 -4.88
N ILE A 106 11.52 9.38 -4.24
CA ILE A 106 10.08 9.54 -4.42
C ILE A 106 9.85 10.67 -5.41
N ASP A 107 9.15 10.38 -6.50
CA ASP A 107 8.75 11.37 -7.50
C ASP A 107 7.36 11.92 -7.17
N VAL A 108 7.32 13.05 -6.48
CA VAL A 108 6.09 13.76 -6.08
C VAL A 108 6.31 15.26 -6.29
N LYS A 109 5.29 15.94 -6.79
CA LYS A 109 5.35 17.40 -6.98
C LYS A 109 5.41 18.10 -5.62
N SER A 110 6.28 19.08 -5.48
CA SER A 110 6.43 19.84 -4.22
C SER A 110 5.11 20.50 -3.75
N ALA A 111 4.26 20.95 -4.68
CA ALA A 111 2.96 21.52 -4.36
C ALA A 111 2.03 20.51 -3.66
N ASP A 112 2.08 19.24 -4.06
CA ASP A 112 1.27 18.18 -3.44
C ASP A 112 1.75 17.86 -2.01
N LEU A 113 3.07 17.87 -1.79
CA LEU A 113 3.66 17.71 -0.45
C LEU A 113 3.27 18.86 0.47
N GLY A 114 3.26 20.11 -0.04
CA GLY A 114 2.85 21.30 0.71
C GLY A 114 1.41 21.24 1.23
N ALA A 115 0.50 20.50 0.59
CA ALA A 115 -0.84 20.25 1.09
C ALA A 115 -0.87 19.34 2.34
N GLY A 116 0.20 18.57 2.57
CA GLY A 116 0.33 17.60 3.67
C GLY A 116 -0.38 16.27 3.36
N PHE A 117 -0.68 15.54 4.43
CA PHE A 117 -1.25 14.19 4.33
C PHE A 117 -2.57 14.07 5.09
N ARG A 118 -3.37 13.09 4.68
CA ARG A 118 -4.57 12.62 5.39
C ARG A 118 -4.43 11.14 5.73
N THR A 119 -5.09 10.73 6.81
CA THR A 119 -5.16 9.34 7.25
C THR A 119 -6.51 9.08 7.92
N PHE A 120 -6.70 7.93 8.50
CA PHE A 120 -7.86 7.63 9.37
C PHE A 120 -7.45 7.68 10.83
N ALA A 121 -8.36 8.11 11.69
CA ALA A 121 -8.12 8.23 13.13
C ALA A 121 -7.63 6.92 13.76
N GLY A 122 -8.23 5.81 13.38
CA GLY A 122 -7.82 4.48 13.83
C GLY A 122 -6.85 3.75 12.89
N GLY A 123 -6.24 4.46 11.92
CA GLY A 123 -5.27 3.91 10.98
C GLY A 123 -5.84 3.59 9.61
N MET A 124 -4.94 3.44 8.63
CA MET A 124 -5.30 3.15 7.23
C MET A 124 -6.09 1.84 7.08
N GLY A 125 -5.95 0.92 8.04
CA GLY A 125 -6.73 -0.32 8.10
C GLY A 125 -8.24 -0.12 8.21
N GLU A 126 -8.72 1.04 8.68
CA GLU A 126 -10.17 1.34 8.72
C GLU A 126 -10.80 1.31 7.32
N LEU A 127 -10.07 1.80 6.31
CA LEU A 127 -10.53 1.74 4.93
C LEU A 127 -10.68 0.30 4.43
N VAL A 128 -9.73 -0.56 4.78
CA VAL A 128 -9.79 -2.00 4.45
C VAL A 128 -10.94 -2.67 5.17
N ALA A 129 -11.11 -2.40 6.47
CA ALA A 129 -12.19 -2.96 7.27
C ALA A 129 -13.58 -2.56 6.74
N ALA A 130 -13.76 -1.29 6.37
CA ALA A 130 -15.01 -0.80 5.78
C ALA A 130 -15.32 -1.47 4.43
N LEU A 131 -14.32 -1.64 3.56
CA LEU A 131 -14.50 -2.36 2.29
C LEU A 131 -14.82 -3.84 2.51
N THR A 132 -14.09 -4.53 3.39
CA THR A 132 -14.35 -5.95 3.67
C THR A 132 -15.72 -6.19 4.28
N ALA A 133 -16.22 -5.28 5.11
CA ALA A 133 -17.58 -5.34 5.65
C ALA A 133 -18.65 -5.24 4.53
N ARG A 134 -18.42 -4.41 3.51
CA ARG A 134 -19.32 -4.28 2.34
C ARG A 134 -19.21 -5.45 1.37
N LEU A 135 -18.11 -6.19 1.42
CA LEU A 135 -17.82 -7.37 0.61
C LEU A 135 -18.03 -8.68 1.40
N ALA A 136 -18.74 -8.63 2.52
CA ALA A 136 -19.01 -9.80 3.34
C ALA A 136 -19.72 -10.90 2.52
N GLY A 137 -19.20 -12.13 2.59
CA GLY A 137 -19.70 -13.27 1.82
C GLY A 137 -19.09 -13.42 0.42
N THR A 138 -18.37 -12.42 -0.10
CA THR A 138 -17.69 -12.52 -1.40
C THR A 138 -16.18 -12.77 -1.28
N LEU A 139 -15.60 -12.53 -0.10
CA LEU A 139 -14.16 -12.58 0.14
C LEU A 139 -13.72 -13.95 0.66
N HIS A 140 -12.83 -14.60 -0.09
CA HIS A 140 -12.23 -15.88 0.25
C HIS A 140 -10.74 -15.71 0.54
N LEU A 141 -10.38 -15.73 1.81
CA LEU A 141 -8.98 -15.64 2.29
C LEU A 141 -8.30 -17.01 2.25
N ALA A 142 -6.98 -17.03 2.24
CA ALA A 142 -6.15 -18.23 2.08
C ALA A 142 -6.49 -19.05 0.82
N GLN A 143 -6.97 -18.38 -0.23
CA GLN A 143 -7.34 -18.94 -1.53
C GLN A 143 -6.45 -18.30 -2.62
N GLY A 144 -5.20 -18.75 -2.70
CA GLY A 144 -4.23 -18.26 -3.69
C GLY A 144 -4.53 -18.80 -5.09
N ALA A 145 -4.74 -17.91 -6.06
CA ALA A 145 -4.82 -18.32 -7.47
C ALA A 145 -3.43 -18.77 -7.96
N SER A 146 -3.35 -19.99 -8.46
CA SER A 146 -2.11 -20.60 -8.98
C SER A 146 -2.03 -20.56 -10.52
N GLY A 147 -3.16 -20.35 -11.21
CA GLY A 147 -3.21 -20.30 -12.66
C GLY A 147 -4.52 -19.72 -13.19
N LEU A 148 -4.47 -19.31 -14.46
CA LEU A 148 -5.62 -18.85 -15.21
C LEU A 148 -5.62 -19.59 -16.56
N VAL A 149 -6.77 -20.14 -16.94
CA VAL A 149 -6.93 -20.85 -18.21
C VAL A 149 -8.18 -20.31 -18.91
N ARG A 150 -8.08 -20.11 -20.21
CA ARG A 150 -9.23 -19.78 -21.05
C ARG A 150 -10.04 -21.04 -21.35
N ASP A 151 -11.34 -20.98 -21.09
CA ASP A 151 -12.30 -22.02 -21.42
C ASP A 151 -13.43 -21.44 -22.31
N GLY A 152 -13.24 -21.50 -23.61
CA GLY A 152 -14.12 -20.84 -24.58
C GLY A 152 -14.18 -19.32 -24.39
N THR A 153 -15.34 -18.82 -23.96
CA THR A 153 -15.59 -17.41 -23.64
C THR A 153 -15.47 -17.10 -22.15
N ARG A 154 -15.12 -18.08 -21.34
CA ARG A 154 -14.99 -17.99 -19.87
C ARG A 154 -13.56 -18.20 -19.41
N TRP A 155 -13.37 -18.05 -18.12
CA TRP A 155 -12.11 -18.26 -17.43
C TRP A 155 -12.24 -19.34 -16.38
N ARG A 156 -11.21 -20.19 -16.24
CA ARG A 156 -11.03 -21.09 -15.11
C ARG A 156 -9.81 -20.66 -14.32
N ILE A 157 -10.02 -20.34 -13.03
CA ILE A 157 -8.99 -19.91 -12.10
C ILE A 157 -8.64 -21.09 -11.22
N ALA A 158 -7.44 -21.64 -11.38
CA ALA A 158 -6.92 -22.69 -10.51
C ALA A 158 -6.48 -22.10 -9.17
N ILE A 159 -6.79 -22.81 -8.08
CA ILE A 159 -6.45 -22.43 -6.71
C ILE A 159 -5.34 -23.36 -6.17
N THR A 160 -4.43 -22.80 -5.39
CA THR A 160 -3.46 -23.59 -4.65
C THR A 160 -4.19 -24.57 -3.73
N GLY A 161 -3.94 -25.88 -3.91
CA GLY A 161 -4.69 -26.92 -3.18
C GLY A 161 -5.69 -27.71 -4.06
N GLY A 162 -5.83 -27.35 -5.35
CA GLY A 162 -6.48 -28.21 -6.37
C GLY A 162 -7.93 -27.89 -6.67
N SER A 163 -8.57 -26.91 -6.03
CA SER A 163 -9.89 -26.42 -6.43
C SER A 163 -9.78 -25.40 -7.57
N ALA A 164 -10.92 -25.08 -8.21
CA ALA A 164 -10.98 -24.07 -9.27
C ALA A 164 -12.29 -23.28 -9.20
N TYR A 165 -12.25 -22.06 -9.74
CA TYR A 165 -13.42 -21.20 -9.95
C TYR A 165 -13.61 -20.96 -11.45
N ASP A 166 -14.84 -21.08 -11.92
CA ASP A 166 -15.20 -20.67 -13.28
C ASP A 166 -15.78 -19.24 -13.23
N ALA A 167 -15.39 -18.40 -14.17
CA ALA A 167 -15.80 -16.99 -14.21
C ALA A 167 -16.03 -16.50 -15.63
N ASP A 168 -17.06 -15.67 -15.81
CA ASP A 168 -17.33 -14.99 -17.08
C ASP A 168 -16.38 -13.79 -17.28
N ALA A 169 -15.87 -13.23 -16.18
CA ALA A 169 -14.93 -12.12 -16.19
C ALA A 169 -13.96 -12.19 -15.00
N VAL A 170 -12.73 -11.67 -15.19
CA VAL A 170 -11.67 -11.67 -14.17
C VAL A 170 -11.02 -10.29 -14.05
N VAL A 171 -10.73 -9.88 -12.81
CA VAL A 171 -9.83 -8.78 -12.50
C VAL A 171 -8.59 -9.35 -11.80
N LEU A 172 -7.41 -9.20 -12.40
CA LEU A 172 -6.14 -9.52 -11.77
C LEU A 172 -5.65 -8.28 -10.98
N ALA A 173 -5.96 -8.23 -9.69
CA ALA A 173 -5.53 -7.17 -8.78
C ALA A 173 -4.24 -7.59 -8.06
N LEU A 174 -3.26 -8.03 -8.82
CA LEU A 174 -1.99 -8.61 -8.39
C LEU A 174 -0.83 -7.63 -8.61
N PRO A 175 0.29 -7.79 -7.88
CA PRO A 175 1.55 -7.14 -8.26
C PRO A 175 1.91 -7.45 -9.71
N ALA A 176 2.53 -6.49 -10.42
CA ALA A 176 2.81 -6.64 -11.86
C ALA A 176 3.59 -7.91 -12.20
N TRP A 177 4.58 -8.27 -11.35
CA TRP A 177 5.38 -9.47 -11.55
C TRP A 177 4.57 -10.77 -11.45
N ALA A 178 3.53 -10.80 -10.62
CA ALA A 178 2.65 -11.98 -10.48
C ALA A 178 1.64 -12.03 -11.62
N ALA A 179 0.97 -10.90 -11.91
CA ALA A 179 0.04 -10.82 -13.03
C ALA A 179 0.75 -11.10 -14.36
N GLY A 180 1.95 -10.58 -14.58
CA GLY A 180 2.73 -10.82 -15.79
C GLY A 180 2.94 -12.30 -16.05
N ARG A 181 3.32 -13.07 -15.04
CA ARG A 181 3.48 -14.54 -15.14
C ARG A 181 2.17 -15.25 -15.51
N VAL A 182 1.07 -14.86 -14.85
CA VAL A 182 -0.26 -15.43 -15.18
C VAL A 182 -0.65 -15.09 -16.61
N LEU A 183 -0.42 -13.87 -17.06
CA LEU A 183 -0.76 -13.41 -18.41
C LEU A 183 0.06 -14.11 -19.50
N GLU A 184 1.32 -14.44 -19.25
CA GLU A 184 2.14 -15.22 -20.18
C GLU A 184 1.56 -16.62 -20.40
N THR A 185 1.03 -17.28 -19.37
CA THR A 185 0.44 -18.63 -19.50
C THR A 185 -0.81 -18.69 -20.39
N ILE A 186 -1.48 -17.56 -20.58
CA ILE A 186 -2.66 -17.43 -21.45
C ILE A 186 -2.36 -16.76 -22.81
N GLY A 187 -1.09 -16.67 -23.17
CA GLY A 187 -0.65 -16.15 -24.48
C GLY A 187 -0.60 -14.63 -24.59
N VAL A 188 -0.60 -13.88 -23.47
CA VAL A 188 -0.40 -12.43 -23.45
C VAL A 188 1.10 -12.14 -23.41
N HIS A 189 1.73 -12.06 -24.60
CA HIS A 189 3.19 -11.92 -24.72
C HIS A 189 3.77 -10.68 -24.06
N HIS A 190 3.03 -9.56 -24.03
CA HIS A 190 3.44 -8.38 -23.28
C HIS A 190 3.37 -8.54 -21.74
N GLY A 191 2.83 -9.68 -21.23
CA GLY A 191 2.89 -10.05 -19.81
C GLY A 191 4.32 -10.08 -19.27
N ARG A 192 5.30 -10.47 -20.09
CA ARG A 192 6.72 -10.49 -19.74
C ARG A 192 7.23 -9.12 -19.25
N SER A 193 6.85 -8.03 -19.92
CA SER A 193 7.26 -6.69 -19.52
C SER A 193 6.71 -6.29 -18.15
N LEU A 194 5.55 -6.82 -17.74
CA LEU A 194 5.01 -6.69 -16.39
C LEU A 194 5.75 -7.59 -15.38
N ALA A 195 6.07 -8.82 -15.78
CA ALA A 195 6.81 -9.75 -14.92
C ALA A 195 8.22 -9.22 -14.55
N GLU A 196 8.81 -8.40 -15.42
CA GLU A 196 10.12 -7.79 -15.27
C GLU A 196 10.10 -6.40 -14.58
N VAL A 197 8.92 -5.88 -14.17
CA VAL A 197 8.84 -4.64 -13.38
C VAL A 197 9.62 -4.82 -12.07
N PRO A 198 10.65 -3.99 -11.83
CA PRO A 198 11.40 -4.09 -10.59
C PRO A 198 10.58 -3.56 -9.41
N TYR A 199 10.79 -4.17 -8.27
CA TYR A 199 10.18 -3.78 -7.00
C TYR A 199 11.26 -3.57 -5.95
N LEU A 200 11.09 -2.56 -5.12
CA LEU A 200 11.90 -2.36 -3.93
C LEU A 200 11.37 -3.19 -2.77
N SER A 201 12.29 -3.79 -2.05
CA SER A 201 12.05 -4.36 -0.73
C SER A 201 12.41 -3.33 0.33
N SER A 202 11.67 -3.29 1.43
CA SER A 202 11.92 -2.40 2.55
C SER A 202 11.49 -3.05 3.87
N ILE A 203 12.02 -2.55 4.96
CA ILE A 203 11.60 -2.91 6.31
C ILE A 203 11.09 -1.63 6.97
N THR A 204 9.93 -1.69 7.63
CA THR A 204 9.48 -0.62 8.51
C THR A 204 9.50 -1.13 9.94
N VAL A 205 10.09 -0.34 10.84
CA VAL A 205 10.16 -0.67 12.26
C VAL A 205 9.49 0.45 13.05
N SER A 206 8.44 0.10 13.78
CA SER A 206 7.80 1.00 14.73
C SER A 206 8.34 0.71 16.13
N LEU A 207 8.72 1.77 16.84
CA LEU A 207 9.26 1.70 18.19
C LEU A 207 8.49 2.68 19.09
N ALA A 208 8.03 2.19 20.24
CA ALA A 208 7.31 2.97 21.23
C ALA A 208 8.23 3.35 22.39
N TYR A 209 8.12 4.58 22.84
CA TYR A 209 8.87 5.12 23.97
C TYR A 209 7.97 5.92 24.88
N ARG A 210 8.38 6.11 26.14
CA ARG A 210 7.87 7.24 26.91
C ARG A 210 8.46 8.53 26.34
N ALA A 211 7.70 9.60 26.36
CA ALA A 211 8.14 10.89 25.80
C ALA A 211 9.40 11.44 26.51
N ASP A 212 9.56 11.17 27.81
CA ASP A 212 10.72 11.59 28.62
C ASP A 212 12.02 10.85 28.28
N GLN A 213 11.95 9.74 27.55
CA GLN A 213 13.14 9.02 27.07
C GLN A 213 13.80 9.74 25.89
N ILE A 214 13.08 10.60 25.16
CA ILE A 214 13.57 11.23 23.94
C ILE A 214 14.22 12.58 24.28
N GLY A 215 15.51 12.68 24.05
CA GLY A 215 16.30 13.84 24.41
C GLY A 215 16.25 15.02 23.42
N ARG A 216 15.70 14.80 22.21
CA ARG A 216 15.48 15.87 21.21
C ARG A 216 13.99 16.08 20.95
N SER A 217 13.60 17.32 20.61
CA SER A 217 12.23 17.64 20.22
C SER A 217 11.82 16.85 18.97
N LEU A 218 10.60 16.30 18.97
CA LEU A 218 9.96 15.66 17.81
C LEU A 218 9.14 16.68 17.01
N GLU A 219 9.75 17.82 16.69
CA GLU A 219 9.13 18.83 15.83
C GLU A 219 9.09 18.36 14.38
N GLY A 220 7.96 18.65 13.70
CA GLY A 220 7.76 18.23 12.32
C GLY A 220 7.19 16.82 12.19
N ALA A 221 7.21 16.31 10.95
CA ALA A 221 6.68 14.99 10.59
C ALA A 221 7.71 13.87 10.73
N GLY A 222 9.01 14.23 10.80
CA GLY A 222 10.10 13.27 10.85
C GLY A 222 11.38 13.78 10.21
N PHE A 223 12.25 12.83 9.83
CA PHE A 223 13.50 13.15 9.14
C PHE A 223 13.85 12.12 8.07
N VAL A 224 14.68 12.53 7.13
CA VAL A 224 15.38 11.67 6.18
C VAL A 224 16.87 11.61 6.51
N VAL A 225 17.53 10.56 6.10
CA VAL A 225 18.98 10.37 6.34
C VAL A 225 19.74 10.55 5.04
N ASP A 226 20.68 11.50 5.05
CA ASP A 226 21.64 11.76 3.97
C ASP A 226 23.04 11.29 4.44
N SER A 227 23.16 9.98 4.67
CA SER A 227 24.40 9.34 5.13
C SER A 227 24.39 7.87 4.75
N ASP A 228 25.47 7.43 4.12
CA ASP A 228 25.64 6.03 3.71
C ASP A 228 26.00 5.09 4.88
N SER A 229 26.39 5.64 6.02
CA SER A 229 26.71 4.85 7.24
C SER A 229 25.50 4.36 8.01
N ASN A 230 24.30 4.86 7.70
CA ASN A 230 23.07 4.50 8.39
C ASN A 230 22.25 3.48 7.57
N HIS A 231 21.59 2.55 8.29
CA HIS A 231 20.60 1.63 7.74
C HIS A 231 19.21 2.30 7.63
N ILE A 232 18.91 3.23 8.55
CA ILE A 232 17.69 4.05 8.48
C ILE A 232 17.83 5.04 7.34
N ARG A 233 16.83 5.05 6.46
CA ARG A 233 16.71 6.03 5.37
C ARG A 233 15.79 7.18 5.72
N ALA A 234 14.81 6.94 6.59
CA ALA A 234 13.89 7.95 7.11
C ALA A 234 13.28 7.49 8.43
N CYS A 235 12.77 8.44 9.20
CA CYS A 235 11.95 8.19 10.36
C CYS A 235 10.76 9.15 10.37
N THR A 236 9.54 8.62 10.56
CA THR A 236 8.34 9.41 10.82
C THR A 236 8.10 9.47 12.33
N TYR A 237 7.84 10.67 12.85
CA TYR A 237 7.33 10.88 14.19
C TYR A 237 5.82 10.64 14.18
N ALA A 238 5.41 9.35 14.19
CA ALA A 238 4.03 8.97 13.94
C ALA A 238 3.04 9.62 14.91
N SER A 239 3.39 9.71 16.20
CA SER A 239 2.58 10.36 17.24
C SER A 239 2.48 11.88 17.11
N SER A 240 3.49 12.55 16.52
CA SER A 240 3.45 13.99 16.23
C SER A 240 2.76 14.27 14.90
N LYS A 241 2.97 13.41 13.91
CA LYS A 241 2.44 13.56 12.55
C LYS A 241 0.92 13.46 12.50
N PHE A 242 0.33 12.50 13.21
CA PHE A 242 -1.10 12.26 13.21
C PHE A 242 -1.67 12.11 14.62
N PRO A 243 -2.92 12.56 14.86
CA PRO A 243 -3.56 12.42 16.16
C PRO A 243 -3.82 10.95 16.53
N GLY A 244 -3.80 10.63 17.80
CA GLY A 244 -4.22 9.32 18.32
C GLY A 244 -3.29 8.14 18.01
N ARG A 245 -2.04 8.39 17.57
CA ARG A 245 -1.07 7.32 17.27
C ARG A 245 -0.38 6.76 18.50
N ALA A 246 -0.33 7.50 19.60
CA ALA A 246 0.25 7.06 20.87
C ALA A 246 -0.62 7.54 22.04
N PRO A 247 -0.62 6.83 23.17
CA PRO A 247 -1.19 7.34 24.42
C PRO A 247 -0.48 8.62 24.90
N GLU A 248 -1.13 9.39 25.75
CA GLU A 248 -0.52 10.57 26.38
C GLU A 248 0.79 10.21 27.11
N GLY A 249 1.78 11.09 27.05
CA GLY A 249 3.11 10.86 27.62
C GLY A 249 3.98 9.85 26.87
N HIS A 250 3.56 9.39 25.68
CA HIS A 250 4.29 8.42 24.86
C HIS A 250 4.57 8.96 23.46
N ALA A 251 5.57 8.38 22.83
CA ALA A 251 5.94 8.66 21.44
C ALA A 251 6.01 7.37 20.62
N LEU A 252 5.55 7.45 19.38
CA LEU A 252 5.67 6.38 18.38
C LEU A 252 6.56 6.88 17.23
N LEU A 253 7.69 6.20 17.05
CA LEU A 253 8.63 6.44 15.96
C LEU A 253 8.53 5.32 14.94
N ARG A 254 8.55 5.65 13.66
CA ARG A 254 8.53 4.67 12.57
C ARG A 254 9.73 4.86 11.66
N ALA A 255 10.69 3.96 11.76
CA ALA A 255 11.91 3.94 10.94
C ALA A 255 11.68 3.14 9.65
N PHE A 256 12.27 3.61 8.56
CA PHE A 256 12.29 2.95 7.25
C PHE A 256 13.71 2.53 6.94
N LEU A 257 13.90 1.22 6.75
CA LEU A 257 15.21 0.62 6.51
C LEU A 257 15.23 -0.11 5.16
N GLN A 258 16.41 -0.18 4.57
CA GLN A 258 16.68 -1.16 3.52
C GLN A 258 16.75 -2.57 4.13
N PRO A 259 16.55 -3.63 3.35
CA PRO A 259 16.81 -4.99 3.81
C PRO A 259 18.22 -5.11 4.38
N LEU A 260 18.34 -5.71 5.53
CA LEU A 260 19.60 -5.89 6.26
C LEU A 260 19.64 -7.27 6.91
N GLU A 261 20.83 -7.71 7.30
CA GLU A 261 21.03 -8.91 8.12
C GLU A 261 20.86 -8.58 9.61
N GLY A 262 20.36 -9.54 10.38
CA GLY A 262 20.11 -9.40 11.81
C GLY A 262 18.73 -8.81 12.14
N ASP A 263 18.56 -8.37 13.39
CA ASP A 263 17.29 -7.82 13.89
C ASP A 263 17.17 -6.33 13.53
N PRO A 264 16.23 -5.95 12.65
CA PRO A 264 16.04 -4.56 12.26
C PRO A 264 15.57 -3.67 13.40
N ALA A 265 14.92 -4.22 14.44
CA ALA A 265 14.48 -3.43 15.59
C ALA A 265 15.68 -2.96 16.42
N VAL A 266 16.66 -3.82 16.62
CA VAL A 266 17.91 -3.49 17.31
C VAL A 266 18.70 -2.42 16.55
N VAL A 267 18.80 -2.58 15.22
CA VAL A 267 19.49 -1.60 14.38
C VAL A 267 18.76 -0.25 14.40
N ALA A 268 17.44 -0.27 14.23
CA ALA A 268 16.63 0.95 14.25
C ALA A 268 16.72 1.67 15.60
N HIS A 269 16.61 0.93 16.72
CA HIS A 269 16.74 1.53 18.05
C HIS A 269 18.11 2.19 18.25
N ARG A 270 19.18 1.49 17.94
CA ARG A 270 20.56 2.01 18.11
C ARG A 270 20.78 3.31 17.31
N GLU A 271 20.36 3.35 16.06
CA GLU A 271 20.52 4.54 15.22
C GLU A 271 19.61 5.68 15.67
N LEU A 272 18.35 5.40 16.02
CA LEU A 272 17.42 6.40 16.56
C LEU A 272 17.90 6.94 17.90
N ALA A 273 18.47 6.10 18.77
CA ALA A 273 19.01 6.53 20.06
C ALA A 273 20.13 7.56 19.87
N THR A 274 20.99 7.37 18.87
CA THR A 274 22.03 8.35 18.51
C THR A 274 21.41 9.63 17.93
N ILE A 275 20.50 9.50 16.96
CA ILE A 275 19.93 10.65 16.23
C ILE A 275 19.05 11.51 17.14
N LEU A 276 18.23 10.90 17.98
CA LEU A 276 17.24 11.57 18.81
C LEU A 276 17.63 11.67 20.31
N ALA A 277 18.87 11.26 20.65
CA ALA A 277 19.37 11.22 22.02
C ALA A 277 18.43 10.44 22.98
N ILE A 278 17.94 9.28 22.52
CA ILE A 278 17.02 8.45 23.31
C ILE A 278 17.78 7.76 24.43
N ARG A 279 17.16 7.69 25.61
CA ARG A 279 17.70 7.02 26.81
C ARG A 279 16.90 5.76 27.11
N GLY A 280 17.60 4.65 27.34
CA GLY A 280 16.98 3.36 27.64
C GLY A 280 16.35 2.69 26.40
N GLU A 281 15.71 1.57 26.65
CA GLU A 281 15.13 0.72 25.61
C GLU A 281 13.71 1.15 25.22
N PRO A 282 13.23 0.79 24.00
CA PRO A 282 11.84 0.98 23.64
C PRO A 282 10.92 0.11 24.50
N LEU A 283 9.71 0.56 24.75
CA LEU A 283 8.67 -0.22 25.44
C LEU A 283 8.35 -1.49 24.66
N TRP A 284 8.32 -1.38 23.36
CA TRP A 284 8.20 -2.48 22.40
C TRP A 284 8.61 -2.01 21.00
N SER A 285 8.82 -2.96 20.12
CA SER A 285 9.04 -2.74 18.69
C SER A 285 8.17 -3.67 17.84
N ARG A 286 7.86 -3.23 16.59
CA ARG A 286 7.18 -4.02 15.56
C ARG A 286 7.88 -3.82 14.23
N ALA A 287 8.35 -4.91 13.61
CA ALA A 287 8.97 -4.91 12.30
C ALA A 287 8.03 -5.50 11.24
N PHE A 288 7.93 -4.84 10.11
CA PHE A 288 7.18 -5.30 8.94
C PHE A 288 8.12 -5.40 7.75
N TYR A 289 8.11 -6.56 7.09
CA TYR A 289 8.99 -6.89 5.97
C TYR A 289 8.19 -6.84 4.67
N TRP A 290 8.56 -5.92 3.79
CA TRP A 290 7.91 -5.72 2.51
C TRP A 290 8.81 -6.21 1.38
N ASN A 291 8.83 -7.53 1.18
CA ASN A 291 9.53 -8.13 0.05
C ASN A 291 8.81 -7.76 -1.24
N ARG A 292 9.49 -7.02 -2.13
CA ARG A 292 8.88 -6.49 -3.36
C ARG A 292 7.62 -5.65 -3.05
N GLY A 293 7.72 -4.73 -2.08
CA GLY A 293 6.57 -3.93 -1.61
C GLY A 293 6.22 -2.77 -2.54
N LEU A 294 7.20 -2.15 -3.21
CA LEU A 294 7.00 -0.92 -3.98
C LEU A 294 7.53 -1.07 -5.42
N PRO A 295 6.66 -0.95 -6.45
CA PRO A 295 7.09 -1.01 -7.85
C PRO A 295 7.95 0.23 -8.20
N ARG A 296 8.96 0.02 -9.05
CA ARG A 296 9.79 1.07 -9.65
C ARG A 296 9.55 1.08 -11.14
N TYR A 297 8.88 2.11 -11.63
CA TYR A 297 8.57 2.23 -13.05
C TYR A 297 9.82 2.62 -13.83
N ARG A 298 10.10 1.85 -14.89
CA ARG A 298 11.14 2.18 -15.85
C ARG A 298 10.59 3.12 -16.93
N ARG A 299 11.48 3.70 -17.70
CA ARG A 299 11.11 4.40 -18.94
C ARG A 299 10.19 3.51 -19.78
N HIS A 300 9.16 4.09 -20.39
CA HIS A 300 8.15 3.39 -21.21
C HIS A 300 7.21 2.43 -20.44
N HIS A 301 7.18 2.47 -19.12
CA HIS A 301 6.28 1.62 -18.32
C HIS A 301 4.80 1.76 -18.76
N ALA A 302 4.34 2.99 -18.93
CA ALA A 302 2.95 3.26 -19.36
C ALA A 302 2.64 2.66 -20.74
N GLU A 303 3.60 2.66 -21.66
CA GLU A 303 3.47 2.07 -22.99
C GLU A 303 3.35 0.54 -22.91
N HIS A 304 4.15 -0.09 -22.03
CA HIS A 304 4.06 -1.54 -21.77
C HIS A 304 2.70 -1.92 -21.20
N VAL A 305 2.21 -1.19 -20.19
CA VAL A 305 0.88 -1.41 -19.61
C VAL A 305 -0.21 -1.24 -20.68
N ALA A 306 -0.13 -0.21 -21.52
CA ALA A 306 -1.06 0.00 -22.61
C ALA A 306 -1.03 -1.14 -23.63
N ALA A 307 0.15 -1.69 -23.96
CA ALA A 307 0.29 -2.84 -24.85
C ALA A 307 -0.37 -4.09 -24.26
N VAL A 308 -0.18 -4.35 -22.97
CA VAL A 308 -0.89 -5.44 -22.28
C VAL A 308 -2.40 -5.23 -22.39
N ARG A 309 -2.93 -4.07 -22.04
CA ARG A 309 -4.36 -3.76 -22.10
C ARG A 309 -4.95 -3.97 -23.52
N ARG A 310 -4.22 -3.61 -24.57
CA ARG A 310 -4.63 -3.88 -25.97
C ARG A 310 -4.74 -5.37 -26.28
N GLN A 311 -3.86 -6.21 -25.71
CA GLN A 311 -3.98 -7.66 -25.87
C GLN A 311 -5.16 -8.22 -25.06
N LEU A 312 -5.37 -7.75 -23.83
CA LEU A 312 -6.50 -8.17 -23.00
C LEU A 312 -7.84 -7.87 -23.67
N ALA A 313 -7.96 -6.76 -24.38
CA ALA A 313 -9.19 -6.39 -25.10
C ALA A 313 -9.62 -7.39 -26.20
N ARG A 314 -8.75 -8.34 -26.59
CA ARG A 314 -9.03 -9.40 -27.58
C ARG A 314 -9.37 -10.75 -26.91
N LEU A 315 -9.38 -10.79 -25.59
CA LEU A 315 -9.69 -11.97 -24.80
C LEU A 315 -11.09 -11.85 -24.19
N PRO A 316 -11.66 -12.91 -23.63
CA PRO A 316 -12.83 -12.79 -22.76
C PRO A 316 -12.58 -11.72 -21.67
N PRO A 317 -13.61 -11.16 -21.03
CA PRO A 317 -13.47 -10.03 -20.13
C PRO A 317 -12.39 -10.25 -19.05
N LEU A 318 -11.28 -9.50 -19.16
CA LEU A 318 -10.12 -9.59 -18.28
C LEU A 318 -9.51 -8.20 -18.09
N ALA A 319 -9.29 -7.80 -16.83
CA ALA A 319 -8.68 -6.53 -16.48
C ALA A 319 -7.53 -6.72 -15.48
N ILE A 320 -6.64 -5.73 -15.42
CA ILE A 320 -5.55 -5.62 -14.43
C ILE A 320 -5.74 -4.37 -13.59
N ALA A 321 -5.44 -4.43 -12.29
CA ALA A 321 -5.54 -3.32 -11.37
C ALA A 321 -4.44 -3.36 -10.29
N GLY A 322 -4.04 -2.20 -9.79
CA GLY A 322 -3.12 -2.09 -8.65
C GLY A 322 -1.89 -1.24 -8.90
N ALA A 323 -1.01 -1.23 -7.91
CA ALA A 323 0.19 -0.41 -7.86
C ALA A 323 1.19 -0.66 -9.00
N GLY A 324 1.15 -1.82 -9.62
CA GLY A 324 2.09 -2.19 -10.67
C GLY A 324 1.82 -1.56 -12.05
N TYR A 325 0.79 -0.71 -12.19
CA TYR A 325 0.30 -0.30 -13.52
C TYR A 325 0.18 1.21 -13.69
N ASP A 326 -0.60 1.90 -12.85
CA ASP A 326 -0.99 3.31 -13.08
C ASP A 326 -0.54 4.26 -11.95
N GLY A 327 0.26 3.79 -11.03
CA GLY A 327 0.75 4.53 -9.86
C GLY A 327 0.75 3.70 -8.59
N ALA A 328 1.76 3.91 -7.74
CA ALA A 328 2.02 3.07 -6.56
C ALA A 328 1.29 3.51 -5.29
N GLY A 329 0.77 4.76 -5.24
CA GLY A 329 0.06 5.28 -4.07
C GLY A 329 -1.31 4.64 -3.86
N VAL A 330 -1.83 4.73 -2.64
CA VAL A 330 -3.15 4.19 -2.27
C VAL A 330 -4.24 4.78 -3.16
N SER A 331 -4.24 6.09 -3.37
CA SER A 331 -5.19 6.78 -4.27
C SER A 331 -5.11 6.28 -5.71
N ALA A 332 -3.90 6.07 -6.24
CA ALA A 332 -3.72 5.50 -7.57
C ALA A 332 -4.27 4.07 -7.66
N CYS A 333 -4.08 3.26 -6.61
CA CYS A 333 -4.64 1.91 -6.54
C CYS A 333 -6.17 1.93 -6.50
N ILE A 334 -6.77 2.89 -5.80
CA ILE A 334 -8.24 3.08 -5.79
C ILE A 334 -8.73 3.44 -7.20
N ARG A 335 -8.09 4.40 -7.89
CA ARG A 335 -8.43 4.75 -9.29
C ARG A 335 -8.32 3.54 -10.21
N SER A 336 -7.24 2.79 -10.09
CA SER A 336 -6.99 1.58 -10.89
C SER A 336 -8.06 0.51 -10.65
N GLY A 337 -8.43 0.26 -9.39
CA GLY A 337 -9.50 -0.68 -9.03
C GLY A 337 -10.85 -0.27 -9.58
N ARG A 338 -11.25 1.00 -9.42
CA ARG A 338 -12.48 1.55 -9.99
C ARG A 338 -12.52 1.40 -11.51
N ALA A 339 -11.42 1.76 -12.19
CA ALA A 339 -11.34 1.66 -13.65
C ALA A 339 -11.51 0.21 -14.13
N ALA A 340 -10.90 -0.75 -13.44
CA ALA A 340 -11.02 -2.18 -13.76
C ALA A 340 -12.45 -2.69 -13.51
N GLY A 341 -13.05 -2.38 -12.37
CA GLY A 341 -14.43 -2.75 -12.04
C GLY A 341 -15.43 -2.24 -13.08
N ARG A 342 -15.37 -0.94 -13.40
CA ARG A 342 -16.22 -0.32 -14.44
C ARG A 342 -15.99 -0.89 -15.83
N LEU A 343 -14.74 -1.21 -16.19
CA LEU A 343 -14.45 -1.84 -17.46
C LEU A 343 -15.15 -3.21 -17.57
N ILE A 344 -14.99 -4.04 -16.56
CA ILE A 344 -15.61 -5.37 -16.51
C ILE A 344 -17.14 -5.25 -16.54
N ALA A 345 -17.73 -4.39 -15.71
CA ALA A 345 -19.17 -4.18 -15.71
C ALA A 345 -19.73 -3.80 -17.10
N ARG A 346 -19.05 -2.89 -17.81
CA ARG A 346 -19.43 -2.47 -19.17
C ARG A 346 -19.27 -3.62 -20.20
N LEU A 347 -18.26 -4.47 -20.08
CA LEU A 347 -18.07 -5.63 -20.98
C LEU A 347 -19.15 -6.68 -20.78
N MET A 348 -19.62 -6.85 -19.54
CA MET A 348 -20.64 -7.83 -19.19
C MET A 348 -22.07 -7.34 -19.41
N ALA A 349 -22.28 -6.04 -19.63
CA ALA A 349 -23.59 -5.46 -19.95
C ALA A 349 -23.92 -5.49 -21.46
N ARG A 350 -22.96 -5.90 -22.30
CA ARG A 350 -23.12 -6.06 -23.76
C ARG A 350 -23.55 -7.46 -24.13
#